data_6a389a53f19fa68c020142e74480328b
#
_entry.id   6a389a53f19fa68c020142e74480328b
#
_cell.length_a   1.000
_cell.length_b   1.000
_cell.length_c   1.000
_cell.angle_alpha   90.00
_cell.angle_beta   90.00
_cell.angle_gamma   90.00
#
_symmetry.space_group_name_H-M   'P 1'
#
loop_
_entity.id
_entity.type
_entity.pdbx_description
1 polymer ?
#
loop_
_entity_poly.entity_id
_entity_poly.type
_entity_poly.pdbx_seq_one_letter_code
_entity_poly.pdbx_strand_id
1 'polypeptide(L)'
;MSSDPGFGFRLPPASSASIPPEARGLARDEVRMAVARPSAIMHARVRDLPAHLRPGDLLVVNTSATLPAAVDLVRHGSPTTVHFSTELDDGSWVLELRQPDASGPALPAPGEVLRLPGGVRLRVDRPHPAGQARLWRAVPLPAVPPAAYLAEHGRPIRYRHVDGEWPLASLQNVYADRPGSAEMPSAGRPLTEALLTRLMAAGVPVVPVVLDAGVSSQEAREPPQPERFTVPAVTARLANSTLDAGRRVVAVGTTVVRALESARAGGRVVPTAGWTALVLGPTRPARVVGGLLTGLHEPDASHLGLLEAVAGRALVDRAYAEVTAVTDPSYLWHEYGDSMLLLP
;
A
#
# COMPACT_ATOMS: atom_id res chain seq x y z
N MET A 1 -28.53 5.65 4.98
CA MET A 1 -27.23 4.99 4.97
C MET A 1 -27.48 3.56 4.49
N SER A 2 -27.27 3.30 3.20
CA SER A 2 -27.40 1.95 2.65
C SER A 2 -26.21 1.16 3.15
N SER A 3 -26.45 0.10 3.92
CA SER A 3 -25.43 -0.88 4.30
C SER A 3 -24.98 -1.56 3.01
N ASP A 4 -23.80 -1.21 2.53
CA ASP A 4 -23.13 -1.94 1.46
C ASP A 4 -23.00 -3.40 1.94
N PRO A 5 -23.62 -4.38 1.28
CA PRO A 5 -23.39 -5.78 1.61
C PRO A 5 -21.92 -6.08 1.27
N GLY A 6 -21.09 -6.26 2.29
CA GLY A 6 -19.66 -6.54 2.14
C GLY A 6 -19.36 -7.61 1.10
N PHE A 7 -18.14 -7.79 0.72
CA PHE A 7 -17.73 -8.84 -0.22
C PHE A 7 -17.95 -10.21 0.44
N GLY A 8 -18.73 -11.08 -0.21
CA GLY A 8 -19.25 -12.33 0.36
C GLY A 8 -18.27 -13.52 0.39
N PHE A 9 -16.95 -13.29 0.31
CA PHE A 9 -15.95 -14.36 0.37
C PHE A 9 -15.37 -14.52 1.80
N ARG A 10 -14.76 -15.66 2.06
CA ARG A 10 -14.03 -15.95 3.30
C ARG A 10 -12.61 -16.35 2.97
N LEU A 11 -11.65 -15.94 3.80
CA LEU A 11 -10.27 -16.39 3.65
C LEU A 11 -10.20 -17.91 3.90
N PRO A 12 -9.50 -18.64 3.01
CA PRO A 12 -9.18 -20.03 3.28
C PRO A 12 -8.30 -20.15 4.54
N PRO A 13 -8.42 -21.21 5.33
CA PRO A 13 -7.52 -21.47 6.45
C PRO A 13 -6.06 -21.45 6.00
N ALA A 14 -5.15 -20.90 6.82
CA ALA A 14 -3.71 -20.82 6.56
C ALA A 14 -3.32 -20.10 5.25
N SER A 15 -4.16 -19.17 4.77
CA SER A 15 -3.89 -18.40 3.55
C SER A 15 -3.02 -17.15 3.75
N SER A 16 -2.58 -16.85 4.97
CA SER A 16 -1.65 -15.72 5.22
C SER A 16 -0.22 -16.09 4.85
N ALA A 17 0.45 -15.22 4.10
CA ALA A 17 1.87 -15.36 3.77
C ALA A 17 2.70 -14.90 4.98
N SER A 18 3.14 -15.83 5.80
CA SER A 18 3.89 -15.52 7.04
C SER A 18 5.38 -15.24 6.81
N ILE A 19 5.94 -15.62 5.65
CA ILE A 19 7.35 -15.41 5.30
C ILE A 19 7.49 -14.97 3.84
N PRO A 20 8.59 -14.27 3.49
CA PRO A 20 8.86 -13.87 2.11
C PRO A 20 8.94 -15.06 1.14
N PRO A 21 8.58 -14.88 -0.15
CA PRO A 21 8.70 -15.94 -1.15
C PRO A 21 10.13 -16.49 -1.27
N GLU A 22 11.15 -15.65 -1.09
CA GLU A 22 12.55 -16.06 -1.12
C GLU A 22 12.88 -17.08 -0.01
N ALA A 23 12.28 -16.95 1.17
CA ALA A 23 12.42 -17.92 2.26
C ALA A 23 11.61 -19.21 2.01
N ARG A 24 10.69 -19.20 1.05
CA ARG A 24 9.96 -20.37 0.55
C ARG A 24 10.65 -21.04 -0.64
N GLY A 25 11.84 -20.58 -1.04
CA GLY A 25 12.59 -21.11 -2.21
C GLY A 25 12.06 -20.59 -3.55
N LEU A 26 11.29 -19.51 -3.58
CA LEU A 26 10.76 -18.88 -4.78
C LEU A 26 11.51 -17.59 -5.09
N ALA A 27 11.68 -17.25 -6.35
CA ALA A 27 12.02 -15.88 -6.72
C ALA A 27 10.82 -14.94 -6.42
N ARG A 28 11.12 -13.65 -6.24
CA ARG A 28 10.14 -12.61 -5.91
C ARG A 28 8.97 -12.56 -6.88
N ASP A 29 9.22 -12.72 -8.17
CA ASP A 29 8.24 -12.70 -9.26
C ASP A 29 7.59 -14.07 -9.56
N GLU A 30 7.93 -15.10 -8.79
CA GLU A 30 7.31 -16.43 -8.90
C GLU A 30 6.03 -16.58 -8.08
N VAL A 31 5.65 -15.60 -7.28
CA VAL A 31 4.33 -15.59 -6.62
C VAL A 31 3.22 -15.65 -7.66
N ARG A 32 2.11 -16.22 -7.28
CA ARG A 32 0.96 -16.41 -8.17
C ARG A 32 0.29 -15.09 -8.47
N MET A 33 -0.39 -15.05 -9.62
CA MET A 33 -1.17 -13.90 -10.05
C MET A 33 -2.49 -14.38 -10.67
N ALA A 34 -3.62 -13.95 -10.07
CA ALA A 34 -4.92 -14.11 -10.71
C ALA A 34 -5.13 -12.97 -11.69
N VAL A 35 -5.33 -13.28 -12.97
CA VAL A 35 -5.58 -12.30 -14.03
C VAL A 35 -7.08 -12.27 -14.32
N ALA A 36 -7.74 -11.22 -13.87
CA ALA A 36 -9.18 -11.05 -13.99
C ALA A 36 -9.54 -10.14 -15.16
N ARG A 37 -10.30 -10.70 -16.10
CA ARG A 37 -10.89 -10.01 -17.25
C ARG A 37 -12.41 -10.25 -17.27
N PRO A 38 -13.20 -9.40 -17.96
CA PRO A 38 -14.63 -9.65 -18.11
C PRO A 38 -14.96 -11.03 -18.71
N SER A 39 -14.11 -11.54 -19.60
CA SER A 39 -14.32 -12.83 -20.27
C SER A 39 -13.89 -14.05 -19.46
N ALA A 40 -12.86 -13.93 -18.60
CA ALA A 40 -12.26 -15.07 -17.88
C ALA A 40 -11.40 -14.61 -16.70
N ILE A 41 -11.24 -15.50 -15.72
CA ILE A 41 -10.18 -15.42 -14.71
C ILE A 41 -9.13 -16.49 -15.06
N MET A 42 -7.87 -16.10 -15.07
CA MET A 42 -6.74 -16.97 -15.40
C MET A 42 -5.74 -16.99 -14.25
N HIS A 43 -5.08 -18.13 -14.05
CA HIS A 43 -3.99 -18.26 -13.09
C HIS A 43 -2.64 -18.18 -13.81
N ALA A 44 -1.76 -17.33 -13.31
CA ALA A 44 -0.43 -17.06 -13.84
C ALA A 44 0.55 -16.85 -12.69
N ARG A 45 1.77 -16.46 -13.00
CA ARG A 45 2.75 -15.90 -12.04
C ARG A 45 3.02 -14.44 -12.39
N VAL A 46 3.50 -13.66 -11.42
CA VAL A 46 3.80 -12.23 -11.66
C VAL A 46 4.83 -12.06 -12.78
N ARG A 47 5.79 -12.97 -12.92
CA ARG A 47 6.75 -12.95 -14.04
C ARG A 47 6.12 -13.02 -15.44
N ASP A 48 4.86 -13.45 -15.54
CA ASP A 48 4.12 -13.54 -16.80
C ASP A 48 3.38 -12.23 -17.13
N LEU A 49 3.48 -11.21 -16.29
CA LEU A 49 2.80 -9.91 -16.44
C LEU A 49 2.95 -9.31 -17.87
N PRO A 50 4.14 -9.37 -18.55
CA PRO A 50 4.27 -8.83 -19.89
C PRO A 50 3.33 -9.47 -20.93
N ALA A 51 2.95 -10.74 -20.75
CA ALA A 51 2.00 -11.43 -21.64
C ALA A 51 0.55 -10.96 -21.46
N HIS A 52 0.23 -10.28 -20.38
CA HIS A 52 -1.11 -9.80 -20.05
C HIS A 52 -1.35 -8.32 -20.36
N LEU A 53 -0.28 -7.57 -20.63
CA LEU A 53 -0.31 -6.15 -21.01
C LEU A 53 -0.11 -6.02 -22.52
N ARG A 54 -0.52 -4.91 -23.10
CA ARG A 54 -0.38 -4.62 -24.53
C ARG A 54 0.69 -3.57 -24.77
N PRO A 55 1.44 -3.62 -25.88
CA PRO A 55 2.29 -2.51 -26.27
C PRO A 55 1.54 -1.19 -26.25
N GLY A 56 2.11 -0.17 -25.60
CA GLY A 56 1.48 1.13 -25.38
C GLY A 56 0.60 1.24 -24.12
N ASP A 57 0.31 0.16 -23.39
CA ASP A 57 -0.17 0.28 -22.01
C ASP A 57 0.94 0.93 -21.14
N LEU A 58 0.55 1.74 -20.17
CA LEU A 58 1.49 2.40 -19.25
C LEU A 58 1.40 1.76 -17.86
N LEU A 59 2.52 1.23 -17.35
CA LEU A 59 2.59 0.75 -15.98
C LEU A 59 3.08 1.89 -15.07
N VAL A 60 2.31 2.20 -14.02
CA VAL A 60 2.67 3.24 -13.04
C VAL A 60 2.97 2.61 -11.70
N VAL A 61 4.12 2.94 -11.11
CA VAL A 61 4.63 2.38 -9.86
C VAL A 61 4.82 3.45 -8.79
N ASN A 62 4.69 3.06 -7.52
CA ASN A 62 4.97 3.95 -6.39
C ASN A 62 6.43 3.77 -5.92
N THR A 63 7.25 4.81 -6.07
CA THR A 63 8.67 4.78 -5.72
C THR A 63 8.98 5.25 -4.29
N SER A 64 7.97 5.49 -3.46
CA SER A 64 8.20 5.75 -2.03
C SER A 64 8.83 4.52 -1.36
N ALA A 65 9.98 4.73 -0.71
CA ALA A 65 10.69 3.67 -0.01
C ALA A 65 10.17 3.49 1.42
N THR A 66 10.14 2.24 1.86
CA THR A 66 9.72 1.87 3.22
C THR A 66 10.75 2.33 4.24
N LEU A 67 10.28 2.94 5.32
CA LEU A 67 11.05 3.33 6.49
C LEU A 67 11.07 2.19 7.52
N PRO A 68 12.12 2.10 8.37
CA PRO A 68 12.08 1.28 9.57
C PRO A 68 11.20 1.97 10.63
N ALA A 69 9.89 2.00 10.39
CA ALA A 69 8.94 2.92 11.01
C ALA A 69 8.44 2.48 12.41
N ALA A 70 9.00 1.43 13.00
CA ALA A 70 8.68 0.98 14.36
C ALA A 70 9.83 1.31 15.32
N VAL A 71 9.51 1.92 16.47
CA VAL A 71 10.47 2.26 17.52
C VAL A 71 9.97 1.71 18.85
N ASP A 72 10.78 0.90 19.52
CA ASP A 72 10.44 0.34 20.82
C ASP A 72 10.85 1.29 21.95
N LEU A 73 9.99 1.38 22.96
CA LEU A 73 10.21 2.21 24.15
C LEU A 73 9.61 1.56 25.39
N VAL A 74 9.90 2.14 26.55
CA VAL A 74 9.22 1.79 27.81
C VAL A 74 8.22 2.92 28.14
N ARG A 75 6.95 2.56 28.27
CA ARG A 75 5.85 3.47 28.63
C ARG A 75 5.19 2.97 29.93
N HIS A 76 5.17 3.81 30.97
CA HIS A 76 4.62 3.44 32.28
C HIS A 76 5.18 2.12 32.85
N GLY A 77 6.46 1.85 32.62
CA GLY A 77 7.14 0.62 33.06
C GLY A 77 6.90 -0.62 32.19
N SER A 78 6.15 -0.49 31.10
CA SER A 78 5.85 -1.59 30.18
C SER A 78 6.43 -1.35 28.78
N PRO A 79 6.94 -2.40 28.10
CA PRO A 79 7.31 -2.30 26.69
C PRO A 79 6.15 -1.78 25.85
N THR A 80 6.43 -0.94 24.88
CA THR A 80 5.44 -0.36 23.94
C THR A 80 6.16 -0.09 22.62
N THR A 81 5.46 -0.17 21.51
CA THR A 81 6.01 0.20 20.19
C THR A 81 5.28 1.42 19.65
N VAL A 82 6.04 2.41 19.19
CA VAL A 82 5.53 3.51 18.36
C VAL A 82 5.70 3.11 16.90
N HIS A 83 4.62 3.14 16.14
CA HIS A 83 4.68 3.12 14.68
C HIS A 83 4.58 4.56 14.16
N PHE A 84 5.62 5.04 13.49
CA PHE A 84 5.57 6.27 12.73
C PHE A 84 4.68 6.08 11.52
N SER A 85 3.79 7.03 11.23
CA SER A 85 2.91 7.00 10.08
C SER A 85 3.32 7.99 8.99
N THR A 86 3.43 9.27 9.34
CA THR A 86 3.84 10.33 8.40
C THR A 86 4.31 11.57 9.15
N GLU A 87 5.02 12.46 8.43
CA GLU A 87 5.40 13.79 8.89
C GLU A 87 4.46 14.84 8.29
N LEU A 88 3.92 15.71 9.13
CA LEU A 88 3.09 16.84 8.71
C LEU A 88 3.94 18.02 8.27
N ASP A 89 3.33 18.98 7.56
CA ASP A 89 4.03 20.15 7.00
C ASP A 89 4.68 21.06 8.06
N ASP A 90 4.26 20.94 9.32
CA ASP A 90 4.83 21.68 10.45
C ASP A 90 5.93 20.91 11.20
N GLY A 91 6.39 19.78 10.67
CA GLY A 91 7.42 18.93 11.27
C GLY A 91 6.92 18.05 12.43
N SER A 92 5.64 18.08 12.75
CA SER A 92 5.07 17.12 13.70
C SER A 92 4.89 15.75 13.07
N TRP A 93 4.95 14.71 13.90
CA TRP A 93 4.79 13.34 13.47
C TRP A 93 3.36 12.85 13.73
N VAL A 94 2.85 12.05 12.83
CA VAL A 94 1.66 11.22 13.07
C VAL A 94 2.14 9.82 13.42
N LEU A 95 1.61 9.25 14.48
CA LEU A 95 2.06 7.98 15.01
C LEU A 95 0.90 7.16 15.58
N GLU A 96 1.13 5.86 15.69
CA GLU A 96 0.31 4.91 16.42
C GLU A 96 1.14 4.29 17.54
N LEU A 97 0.55 4.12 18.73
CA LEU A 97 1.11 3.27 19.77
C LEU A 97 0.45 1.90 19.70
N ARG A 98 1.27 0.85 19.80
CA ARG A 98 0.79 -0.54 19.85
C ARG A 98 1.04 -1.16 21.22
N GLN A 99 0.10 -2.01 21.66
CA GLN A 99 0.29 -2.85 22.82
C GLN A 99 1.50 -3.79 22.62
N PRO A 100 2.22 -4.17 23.68
CA PRO A 100 3.40 -5.04 23.56
C PRO A 100 3.13 -6.37 22.88
N ASP A 101 1.92 -6.90 23.08
CA ASP A 101 1.45 -8.18 22.52
C ASP A 101 0.85 -8.03 21.12
N ALA A 102 0.93 -6.82 20.52
CA ALA A 102 0.31 -6.47 19.25
C ALA A 102 -1.22 -6.70 19.19
N SER A 103 -1.90 -6.79 20.35
CA SER A 103 -3.35 -7.03 20.42
C SER A 103 -4.20 -5.87 19.93
N GLY A 104 -3.61 -4.66 19.84
CA GLY A 104 -4.31 -3.49 19.35
C GLY A 104 -3.57 -2.18 19.67
N PRO A 105 -4.18 -1.03 19.36
CA PRO A 105 -3.59 0.27 19.68
C PRO A 105 -3.56 0.53 21.19
N ALA A 106 -2.48 1.16 21.64
CA ALA A 106 -2.33 1.69 23.00
C ALA A 106 -2.57 3.19 22.96
N LEU A 107 -3.74 3.65 23.43
CA LEU A 107 -4.11 5.06 23.32
C LEU A 107 -3.26 5.93 24.26
N PRO A 108 -2.58 6.98 23.76
CA PRO A 108 -1.91 7.96 24.59
C PRO A 108 -2.88 9.02 25.11
N ALA A 109 -2.40 9.84 26.03
CA ALA A 109 -3.14 11.02 26.51
C ALA A 109 -2.56 12.31 25.89
N PRO A 110 -3.39 13.34 25.64
CA PRO A 110 -2.90 14.67 25.28
C PRO A 110 -1.91 15.21 26.31
N GLY A 111 -0.77 15.74 25.85
CA GLY A 111 0.30 16.25 26.68
C GLY A 111 1.28 15.18 27.19
N GLU A 112 0.99 13.90 26.99
CA GLU A 112 1.92 12.82 27.35
C GLU A 112 3.25 12.97 26.60
N VAL A 113 4.35 12.66 27.29
CA VAL A 113 5.70 12.71 26.72
C VAL A 113 6.27 11.31 26.62
N LEU A 114 6.40 10.81 25.41
CA LEU A 114 7.04 9.55 25.09
C LEU A 114 8.56 9.77 25.00
N ARG A 115 9.35 8.94 25.68
CA ARG A 115 10.81 9.00 25.65
C ARG A 115 11.32 7.95 24.66
N LEU A 116 11.86 8.39 23.54
CA LEU A 116 12.41 7.53 22.50
C LEU A 116 13.93 7.31 22.72
N PRO A 117 14.51 6.26 22.11
CA PRO A 117 15.96 6.09 22.01
C PRO A 117 16.64 7.35 21.44
N GLY A 118 17.95 7.51 21.71
CA GLY A 118 18.69 8.69 21.22
C GLY A 118 18.31 10.01 21.89
N GLY A 119 17.50 9.98 22.98
CA GLY A 119 17.15 11.17 23.75
C GLY A 119 16.02 12.03 23.17
N VAL A 120 15.44 11.64 22.06
CA VAL A 120 14.28 12.32 21.47
C VAL A 120 13.05 12.07 22.34
N ARG A 121 12.25 13.12 22.53
CA ARG A 121 10.96 13.06 23.22
C ARG A 121 9.86 13.42 22.25
N LEU A 122 8.77 12.67 22.24
CA LEU A 122 7.56 13.03 21.49
C LEU A 122 6.49 13.54 22.47
N ARG A 123 6.13 14.80 22.36
CA ARG A 123 4.99 15.34 23.10
C ARG A 123 3.72 15.09 22.28
N VAL A 124 2.90 14.18 22.77
CA VAL A 124 1.61 13.84 22.18
C VAL A 124 0.68 15.07 22.24
N ASP A 125 0.04 15.39 21.13
CA ASP A 125 -0.84 16.57 21.01
C ASP A 125 -2.32 16.16 21.00
N ARG A 126 -2.79 15.61 19.89
CA ARG A 126 -4.20 15.28 19.68
C ARG A 126 -4.37 14.14 18.67
N PRO A 127 -5.55 13.50 18.62
CA PRO A 127 -5.87 12.55 17.57
C PRO A 127 -5.73 13.14 16.16
N HIS A 128 -5.31 12.31 15.20
CA HIS A 128 -5.15 12.69 13.79
C HIS A 128 -5.63 11.55 12.87
N PRO A 129 -6.52 11.82 11.90
CA PRO A 129 -7.31 13.04 11.76
C PRO A 129 -8.27 13.24 12.95
N ALA A 130 -8.78 14.45 13.10
CA ALA A 130 -9.75 14.75 14.16
C ALA A 130 -10.94 13.78 14.09
N GLY A 131 -11.36 13.30 15.26
CA GLY A 131 -12.48 12.35 15.40
C GLY A 131 -12.11 10.87 15.26
N GLN A 132 -10.84 10.54 14.95
CA GLN A 132 -10.29 9.18 15.01
C GLN A 132 -9.41 9.03 16.25
N ALA A 133 -9.38 7.82 16.85
CA ALA A 133 -8.67 7.61 18.10
C ALA A 133 -7.32 6.89 17.95
N ARG A 134 -7.07 6.22 16.82
CA ARG A 134 -5.92 5.34 16.65
C ARG A 134 -4.61 6.09 16.42
N LEU A 135 -4.60 7.04 15.48
CA LEU A 135 -3.41 7.82 15.16
C LEU A 135 -3.39 9.14 15.94
N TRP A 136 -2.19 9.59 16.27
CA TRP A 136 -1.97 10.78 17.08
C TRP A 136 -0.88 11.66 16.49
N ARG A 137 -1.13 12.97 16.49
CA ARG A 137 -0.10 13.97 16.23
C ARG A 137 0.79 14.11 17.47
N ALA A 138 2.10 14.14 17.25
CA ALA A 138 3.08 14.38 18.30
C ALA A 138 4.20 15.30 17.79
N VAL A 139 4.78 16.09 18.69
CA VAL A 139 5.85 17.04 18.37
C VAL A 139 7.17 16.47 18.88
N PRO A 140 8.17 16.25 17.99
CA PRO A 140 9.49 15.78 18.39
C PRO A 140 10.30 16.90 19.07
N LEU A 141 10.98 16.57 20.16
CA LEU A 141 11.81 17.47 20.97
C LEU A 141 13.17 16.80 21.29
N PRO A 142 14.28 17.24 20.70
CA PRO A 142 14.38 18.31 19.68
C PRO A 142 13.68 17.94 18.38
N ALA A 143 13.46 18.91 17.50
CA ALA A 143 12.99 18.66 16.14
C ALA A 143 14.04 17.84 15.38
N VAL A 144 13.63 16.71 14.83
CA VAL A 144 14.49 15.80 14.06
C VAL A 144 13.72 15.31 12.83
N PRO A 145 14.38 15.18 11.65
CA PRO A 145 13.77 14.57 10.48
C PRO A 145 13.46 13.08 10.75
N PRO A 146 12.22 12.60 10.52
CA PRO A 146 11.85 11.24 10.88
C PRO A 146 12.69 10.19 10.13
N ALA A 147 12.98 10.39 8.84
CA ALA A 147 13.75 9.42 8.07
C ALA A 147 15.16 9.19 8.64
N ALA A 148 15.86 10.26 9.06
CA ALA A 148 17.18 10.15 9.67
C ALA A 148 17.10 9.47 11.05
N TYR A 149 16.15 9.88 11.88
CA TYR A 149 15.95 9.29 13.20
C TYR A 149 15.59 7.80 13.10
N LEU A 150 14.67 7.45 12.25
CA LEU A 150 14.21 6.07 12.07
C LEU A 150 15.31 5.17 11.48
N ALA A 151 16.16 5.69 10.59
CA ALA A 151 17.29 4.94 10.06
C ALA A 151 18.29 4.48 11.15
N GLU A 152 18.41 5.26 12.23
CA GLU A 152 19.34 4.96 13.36
C GLU A 152 18.66 4.10 14.46
N HIS A 153 17.40 4.37 14.74
CA HIS A 153 16.74 3.84 15.95
C HIS A 153 15.50 2.97 15.64
N GLY A 154 15.08 2.91 14.38
CA GLY A 154 13.89 2.19 13.98
C GLY A 154 14.16 0.77 13.50
N ARG A 155 13.09 0.00 13.44
CA ARG A 155 13.02 -1.29 12.76
C ARG A 155 11.77 -1.34 11.86
N PRO A 156 11.69 -2.26 10.90
CA PRO A 156 10.47 -2.43 10.10
C PRO A 156 9.24 -2.71 10.99
N ILE A 157 8.09 -2.20 10.57
CA ILE A 157 6.82 -2.60 11.18
C ILE A 157 6.64 -4.10 10.94
N ARG A 158 6.32 -4.84 11.99
CA ARG A 158 6.03 -6.27 11.93
C ARG A 158 4.53 -6.50 12.10
N TYR A 159 3.96 -7.20 11.16
CA TYR A 159 2.57 -7.61 11.22
C TYR A 159 2.42 -8.91 12.01
N ARG A 160 1.25 -9.08 12.65
CA ARG A 160 0.98 -10.24 13.51
C ARG A 160 1.08 -11.59 12.78
N HIS A 161 0.75 -11.62 11.50
CA HIS A 161 0.78 -12.83 10.67
C HIS A 161 2.18 -13.16 10.12
N VAL A 162 3.18 -12.28 10.32
CA VAL A 162 4.54 -12.49 9.81
C VAL A 162 5.39 -13.18 10.87
N ASP A 163 5.96 -14.33 10.48
CA ASP A 163 6.87 -15.11 11.32
C ASP A 163 8.28 -14.51 11.28
N GLY A 164 8.85 -14.30 12.47
CA GLY A 164 10.22 -13.80 12.61
C GLY A 164 10.39 -12.31 12.29
N GLU A 165 11.64 -11.90 12.18
CA GLU A 165 12.06 -10.56 11.79
C GLU A 165 12.76 -10.60 10.45
N TRP A 166 12.39 -9.67 9.56
CA TRP A 166 12.94 -9.60 8.22
C TRP A 166 13.67 -8.27 8.02
N PRO A 167 14.81 -8.27 7.31
CA PRO A 167 15.53 -7.04 7.03
C PRO A 167 14.66 -6.10 6.18
N LEU A 168 14.88 -4.80 6.31
CA LEU A 168 14.15 -3.77 5.56
C LEU A 168 14.15 -4.03 4.05
N ALA A 169 15.22 -4.61 3.52
CA ALA A 169 15.32 -4.98 2.10
C ALA A 169 14.24 -5.99 1.64
N SER A 170 13.72 -6.81 2.55
CA SER A 170 12.60 -7.72 2.27
C SER A 170 11.26 -6.99 2.17
N LEU A 171 11.22 -5.73 2.61
CA LEU A 171 10.06 -4.84 2.62
C LEU A 171 10.27 -3.64 1.68
N GLN A 172 11.10 -3.80 0.63
CA GLN A 172 11.35 -2.76 -0.38
C GLN A 172 11.00 -3.25 -1.78
N ASN A 173 10.45 -2.36 -2.58
CA ASN A 173 10.34 -2.54 -4.02
C ASN A 173 11.70 -2.28 -4.68
N VAL A 174 12.00 -2.95 -5.79
CA VAL A 174 13.29 -2.79 -6.50
C VAL A 174 13.50 -1.38 -7.07
N TYR A 175 12.44 -0.62 -7.25
CA TYR A 175 12.45 0.76 -7.73
C TYR A 175 12.18 1.78 -6.60
N ALA A 176 12.22 1.37 -5.34
CA ALA A 176 12.09 2.29 -4.22
C ALA A 176 13.26 3.27 -4.19
N ASP A 177 12.97 4.57 -4.06
CA ASP A 177 13.97 5.64 -4.20
C ASP A 177 13.95 6.59 -2.99
N ARG A 178 12.79 7.15 -2.66
CA ARG A 178 12.66 8.18 -1.62
C ARG A 178 12.03 7.64 -0.35
N PRO A 179 12.76 7.64 0.79
CA PRO A 179 12.18 7.25 2.08
C PRO A 179 10.98 8.12 2.47
N GLY A 180 9.84 7.49 2.72
CA GLY A 180 8.61 8.22 3.09
C GLY A 180 7.48 7.33 3.60
N SER A 181 7.41 6.08 3.14
CA SER A 181 6.34 5.14 3.50
C SER A 181 6.61 4.45 4.82
N ALA A 182 5.68 4.50 5.75
CA ALA A 182 5.69 3.70 6.97
C ALA A 182 5.52 2.20 6.66
N GLU A 183 4.66 1.90 5.70
CA GLU A 183 4.41 0.55 5.21
C GLU A 183 4.79 0.41 3.73
N MET A 184 5.23 -0.79 3.35
CA MET A 184 5.63 -1.08 1.98
C MET A 184 4.43 -0.96 1.03
N PRO A 185 4.55 -0.26 -0.12
CA PRO A 185 3.60 -0.39 -1.22
C PRO A 185 3.67 -1.79 -1.85
N SER A 186 3.11 -2.79 -1.15
CA SER A 186 3.39 -4.23 -1.31
C SER A 186 3.01 -4.80 -2.67
N ALA A 187 2.04 -4.22 -3.38
CA ALA A 187 1.66 -4.67 -4.72
C ALA A 187 2.83 -4.65 -5.74
N GLY A 188 3.83 -3.82 -5.49
CA GLY A 188 5.03 -3.73 -6.33
C GLY A 188 6.14 -4.67 -5.93
N ARG A 189 6.06 -5.29 -4.75
CA ARG A 189 7.12 -6.15 -4.24
C ARG A 189 7.51 -7.32 -5.17
N PRO A 190 6.57 -7.97 -5.86
CA PRO A 190 6.89 -9.06 -6.78
C PRO A 190 7.60 -8.61 -8.06
N LEU A 191 7.65 -7.32 -8.37
CA LEU A 191 8.36 -6.85 -9.56
C LEU A 191 9.87 -6.92 -9.35
N THR A 192 10.58 -7.46 -10.35
CA THR A 192 12.04 -7.56 -10.38
C THR A 192 12.60 -6.65 -11.46
N GLU A 193 13.90 -6.31 -11.38
CA GLU A 193 14.58 -5.53 -12.42
C GLU A 193 14.49 -6.24 -13.79
N ALA A 194 14.63 -7.57 -13.80
CA ALA A 194 14.50 -8.37 -15.03
C ALA A 194 13.07 -8.28 -15.60
N LEU A 195 12.05 -8.31 -14.74
CA LEU A 195 10.65 -8.16 -15.17
C LEU A 195 10.38 -6.75 -15.73
N LEU A 196 10.89 -5.70 -15.08
CA LEU A 196 10.78 -4.33 -15.56
C LEU A 196 11.45 -4.16 -16.95
N THR A 197 12.62 -4.76 -17.15
CA THR A 197 13.31 -4.79 -18.46
C THR A 197 12.48 -5.50 -19.52
N ARG A 198 11.86 -6.63 -19.19
CA ARG A 198 10.97 -7.36 -20.11
C ARG A 198 9.71 -6.57 -20.48
N LEU A 199 9.13 -5.82 -19.53
CA LEU A 199 8.00 -4.92 -19.78
C LEU A 199 8.39 -3.81 -20.77
N MET A 200 9.54 -3.17 -20.54
CA MET A 200 10.08 -2.16 -21.48
C MET A 200 10.28 -2.75 -22.89
N ALA A 201 10.91 -3.93 -22.99
CA ALA A 201 11.11 -4.62 -24.26
C ALA A 201 9.80 -5.02 -24.96
N ALA A 202 8.74 -5.27 -24.18
CA ALA A 202 7.38 -5.52 -24.68
C ALA A 202 6.61 -4.25 -25.06
N GLY A 203 7.24 -3.07 -25.04
CA GLY A 203 6.60 -1.80 -25.37
C GLY A 203 5.65 -1.27 -24.29
N VAL A 204 5.83 -1.67 -23.03
CA VAL A 204 5.09 -1.18 -21.85
C VAL A 204 5.99 -0.26 -21.04
N PRO A 205 5.89 1.07 -21.21
CA PRO A 205 6.64 2.01 -20.38
C PRO A 205 6.28 1.87 -18.89
N VAL A 206 7.29 2.07 -18.03
CA VAL A 206 7.12 2.10 -16.57
C VAL A 206 7.49 3.49 -16.06
N VAL A 207 6.57 4.13 -15.30
CA VAL A 207 6.77 5.50 -14.79
C VAL A 207 6.42 5.62 -13.32
N PRO A 208 7.09 6.54 -12.58
CA PRO A 208 6.90 6.67 -11.15
C PRO A 208 5.76 7.62 -10.77
N VAL A 209 5.15 7.37 -9.63
CA VAL A 209 4.57 8.35 -8.73
C VAL A 209 5.21 8.16 -7.35
N VAL A 210 5.02 9.12 -6.46
CA VAL A 210 5.33 8.96 -5.04
C VAL A 210 4.03 9.09 -4.26
N LEU A 211 3.74 8.15 -3.38
CA LEU A 211 2.75 8.30 -2.33
C LEU A 211 3.31 7.63 -1.07
N ASP A 212 3.47 8.42 -0.03
CA ASP A 212 4.03 7.99 1.23
C ASP A 212 2.94 7.28 2.04
N ALA A 213 2.93 5.94 1.95
CA ALA A 213 1.95 5.12 2.65
C ALA A 213 2.14 5.22 4.16
N GLY A 214 1.11 5.66 4.87
CA GLY A 214 1.07 5.66 6.32
C GLY A 214 0.84 4.27 6.90
N VAL A 215 0.58 4.22 8.22
CA VAL A 215 0.20 2.97 8.90
C VAL A 215 -1.24 2.64 8.57
N SER A 216 -1.47 1.53 7.88
CA SER A 216 -2.81 1.02 7.58
C SER A 216 -3.50 0.51 8.85
N SER A 217 -4.82 0.57 8.85
CA SER A 217 -5.61 0.00 9.94
C SER A 217 -5.63 -1.52 9.82
N GLN A 218 -5.28 -2.20 10.91
CA GLN A 218 -5.54 -3.63 11.07
C GLN A 218 -6.94 -3.87 11.61
N GLU A 219 -7.59 -2.81 12.07
CA GLU A 219 -8.97 -2.81 12.55
C GLU A 219 -9.92 -2.52 11.39
N ALA A 220 -10.98 -3.32 11.25
CA ALA A 220 -11.89 -3.26 10.11
C ALA A 220 -12.53 -1.86 9.91
N ARG A 221 -12.66 -1.42 8.66
CA ARG A 221 -13.47 -0.29 8.21
C ARG A 221 -12.97 1.12 8.50
N GLU A 222 -11.71 1.32 8.87
CA GLU A 222 -11.17 2.69 8.88
C GLU A 222 -10.97 3.20 7.44
N PRO A 223 -11.37 4.46 7.14
CA PRO A 223 -11.08 5.06 5.86
C PRO A 223 -9.56 5.29 5.71
N PRO A 224 -9.03 5.30 4.48
CA PRO A 224 -7.63 5.63 4.24
C PRO A 224 -7.27 6.99 4.84
N GLN A 225 -6.12 7.06 5.50
CA GLN A 225 -5.60 8.31 6.05
C GLN A 225 -5.18 9.27 4.94
N PRO A 226 -5.12 10.58 5.21
CA PRO A 226 -4.44 11.52 4.33
C PRO A 226 -2.97 11.15 4.17
N GLU A 227 -2.51 11.09 2.92
CA GLU A 227 -1.13 10.71 2.59
C GLU A 227 -0.53 11.73 1.63
N ARG A 228 0.77 12.00 1.80
CA ARG A 228 1.53 12.87 0.92
C ARG A 228 1.77 12.16 -0.41
N PHE A 229 1.59 12.88 -1.52
CA PHE A 229 1.82 12.31 -2.84
C PHE A 229 2.43 13.30 -3.82
N THR A 230 3.03 12.76 -4.87
CA THR A 230 3.55 13.52 -6.02
C THR A 230 3.31 12.73 -7.30
N VAL A 231 2.72 13.39 -8.30
CA VAL A 231 2.66 12.92 -9.69
C VAL A 231 3.58 13.81 -10.53
N PRO A 232 4.73 13.27 -11.02
CA PRO A 232 5.67 14.04 -11.83
C PRO A 232 5.10 14.47 -13.18
N ALA A 233 5.62 15.55 -13.76
CA ALA A 233 5.18 16.06 -15.05
C ALA A 233 5.34 15.01 -16.18
N VAL A 234 6.41 14.21 -16.13
CA VAL A 234 6.61 13.13 -17.12
C VAL A 234 5.52 12.07 -17.02
N THR A 235 5.17 11.67 -15.79
CA THR A 235 4.10 10.68 -15.54
C THR A 235 2.74 11.21 -15.99
N ALA A 236 2.40 12.46 -15.63
CA ALA A 236 1.15 13.09 -16.06
C ALA A 236 1.04 13.16 -17.58
N ARG A 237 2.11 13.57 -18.29
CA ARG A 237 2.13 13.63 -19.75
C ARG A 237 1.95 12.24 -20.38
N LEU A 238 2.69 11.22 -19.91
CA LEU A 238 2.61 9.87 -20.46
C LEU A 238 1.26 9.22 -20.17
N ALA A 239 0.69 9.41 -18.98
CA ALA A 239 -0.65 8.94 -18.66
C ALA A 239 -1.70 9.52 -19.61
N ASN A 240 -1.65 10.82 -19.86
CA ASN A 240 -2.55 11.47 -20.81
C ASN A 240 -2.37 10.94 -22.24
N SER A 241 -1.12 10.82 -22.72
CA SER A 241 -0.84 10.29 -24.07
C SER A 241 -1.32 8.85 -24.22
N THR A 242 -1.18 8.04 -23.18
CA THR A 242 -1.69 6.65 -23.14
C THR A 242 -3.22 6.62 -23.27
N LEU A 243 -3.92 7.47 -22.52
CA LEU A 243 -5.38 7.58 -22.59
C LEU A 243 -5.85 8.10 -23.96
N ASP A 244 -5.19 9.12 -24.51
CA ASP A 244 -5.50 9.68 -25.84
C ASP A 244 -5.30 8.63 -26.95
N ALA A 245 -4.37 7.68 -26.78
CA ALA A 245 -4.14 6.56 -27.67
C ALA A 245 -5.12 5.37 -27.47
N GLY A 246 -6.09 5.49 -26.58
CA GLY A 246 -7.03 4.41 -26.24
C GLY A 246 -6.36 3.21 -25.57
N ARG A 247 -5.22 3.45 -24.90
CA ARG A 247 -4.47 2.43 -24.13
C ARG A 247 -4.75 2.59 -22.64
N ARG A 248 -4.32 1.59 -21.86
CA ARG A 248 -4.62 1.54 -20.41
C ARG A 248 -3.50 2.13 -19.61
N VAL A 249 -3.85 2.93 -18.62
CA VAL A 249 -2.99 3.24 -17.49
C VAL A 249 -3.21 2.15 -16.43
N VAL A 250 -2.19 1.35 -16.17
CA VAL A 250 -2.22 0.23 -15.22
C VAL A 250 -1.48 0.64 -13.96
N ALA A 251 -2.18 0.70 -12.85
CA ALA A 251 -1.59 1.05 -11.55
C ALA A 251 -1.00 -0.19 -10.87
N VAL A 252 0.15 -0.03 -10.23
CA VAL A 252 0.72 -1.01 -9.30
C VAL A 252 0.43 -0.58 -7.87
N GLY A 253 -0.62 -1.15 -7.30
CA GLY A 253 -1.12 -0.86 -5.96
C GLY A 253 -2.16 0.25 -5.88
N THR A 254 -2.93 0.19 -4.80
CA THR A 254 -3.99 1.16 -4.49
C THR A 254 -3.44 2.56 -4.26
N THR A 255 -2.21 2.69 -3.79
CA THR A 255 -1.50 3.97 -3.60
C THR A 255 -1.33 4.71 -4.94
N VAL A 256 -0.98 4.01 -6.01
CA VAL A 256 -0.86 4.60 -7.36
C VAL A 256 -2.22 5.07 -7.88
N VAL A 257 -3.28 4.28 -7.67
CA VAL A 257 -4.64 4.70 -8.03
C VAL A 257 -4.99 6.01 -7.33
N ARG A 258 -4.78 6.08 -6.00
CA ARG A 258 -5.06 7.29 -5.23
C ARG A 258 -4.27 8.50 -5.72
N ALA A 259 -2.98 8.34 -6.01
CA ALA A 259 -2.14 9.42 -6.52
C ALA A 259 -2.63 9.96 -7.88
N LEU A 260 -2.86 9.07 -8.85
CA LEU A 260 -3.29 9.46 -10.20
C LEU A 260 -4.69 10.09 -10.21
N GLU A 261 -5.64 9.50 -9.47
CA GLU A 261 -7.01 10.01 -9.41
C GLU A 261 -7.11 11.33 -8.63
N SER A 262 -6.20 11.57 -7.66
CA SER A 262 -6.08 12.85 -6.97
C SER A 262 -5.46 13.94 -7.85
N ALA A 263 -4.59 13.57 -8.77
CA ALA A 263 -3.95 14.49 -9.72
C ALA A 263 -4.81 14.83 -10.94
N ARG A 264 -6.08 14.39 -10.96
CA ARG A 264 -6.98 14.64 -12.10
C ARG A 264 -7.66 16.00 -11.99
N ALA A 265 -7.43 16.87 -12.99
CA ALA A 265 -8.09 18.15 -13.15
C ALA A 265 -8.49 18.36 -14.63
N GLY A 266 -9.68 18.91 -14.86
CA GLY A 266 -10.17 19.18 -16.21
C GLY A 266 -10.22 17.94 -17.13
N GLY A 267 -10.42 16.75 -16.57
CA GLY A 267 -10.46 15.50 -17.33
C GLY A 267 -9.09 14.88 -17.64
N ARG A 268 -7.99 15.51 -17.27
CA ARG A 268 -6.61 15.08 -17.53
C ARG A 268 -5.81 14.92 -16.23
N VAL A 269 -4.76 14.12 -16.28
CA VAL A 269 -3.76 14.05 -15.18
C VAL A 269 -2.88 15.29 -15.29
N VAL A 270 -2.69 15.99 -14.18
CA VAL A 270 -1.80 17.15 -14.10
C VAL A 270 -0.66 16.90 -13.10
N PRO A 271 0.52 17.48 -13.31
CA PRO A 271 1.58 17.42 -12.31
C PRO A 271 1.07 17.97 -10.98
N THR A 272 1.20 17.20 -9.92
CA THR A 272 0.61 17.55 -8.62
C THR A 272 1.51 17.07 -7.50
N ALA A 273 1.67 17.87 -6.44
CA ALA A 273 2.26 17.48 -5.17
C ALA A 273 1.40 18.02 -4.04
N GLY A 274 1.24 17.25 -2.96
CA GLY A 274 0.45 17.65 -1.80
C GLY A 274 -0.08 16.46 -1.01
N TRP A 275 -1.25 16.61 -0.44
CA TRP A 275 -1.93 15.59 0.35
C TRP A 275 -3.16 15.03 -0.37
N THR A 276 -3.37 13.73 -0.25
CA THR A 276 -4.60 13.08 -0.73
C THR A 276 -5.35 12.42 0.42
N ALA A 277 -6.60 12.81 0.57
CA ALA A 277 -7.59 12.11 1.41
C ALA A 277 -8.60 11.37 0.52
N LEU A 278 -8.24 11.06 -0.73
CA LEU A 278 -9.15 10.47 -1.71
C LEU A 278 -9.59 9.08 -1.27
N VAL A 279 -10.90 8.91 -1.18
CA VAL A 279 -11.57 7.62 -1.05
C VAL A 279 -12.34 7.34 -2.34
N LEU A 280 -12.04 6.20 -2.94
CA LEU A 280 -12.73 5.69 -4.12
C LEU A 280 -13.66 4.54 -3.73
N GLY A 281 -14.71 4.34 -4.51
CA GLY A 281 -15.69 3.30 -4.29
C GLY A 281 -16.76 3.33 -5.37
N PRO A 282 -17.87 2.59 -5.24
CA PRO A 282 -18.89 2.44 -6.26
C PRO A 282 -19.51 3.77 -6.72
N THR A 283 -19.63 4.74 -5.81
CA THR A 283 -20.18 6.07 -6.11
C THR A 283 -19.16 7.03 -6.71
N ARG A 284 -17.87 6.69 -6.64
CA ARG A 284 -16.75 7.47 -7.18
C ARG A 284 -15.78 6.56 -7.93
N PRO A 285 -16.10 6.13 -9.16
CA PRO A 285 -15.26 5.24 -9.95
C PRO A 285 -13.97 5.92 -10.40
N ALA A 286 -12.93 5.13 -10.63
CA ALA A 286 -11.68 5.58 -11.25
C ALA A 286 -11.94 6.11 -12.68
N ARG A 287 -11.17 7.10 -13.10
CA ARG A 287 -11.30 7.78 -14.40
C ARG A 287 -9.99 7.80 -15.20
N VAL A 288 -8.88 7.59 -14.55
CA VAL A 288 -7.54 7.55 -15.16
C VAL A 288 -7.07 6.10 -15.26
N VAL A 289 -7.25 5.34 -14.17
CA VAL A 289 -6.73 3.98 -14.06
C VAL A 289 -7.70 2.99 -14.72
N GLY A 290 -7.23 2.32 -15.77
CA GLY A 290 -7.96 1.30 -16.52
C GLY A 290 -7.43 -0.12 -16.32
N GLY A 291 -6.57 -0.35 -15.31
CA GLY A 291 -6.09 -1.65 -14.87
C GLY A 291 -5.34 -1.54 -13.55
N LEU A 292 -5.33 -2.60 -12.75
CA LEU A 292 -4.74 -2.58 -11.41
C LEU A 292 -4.05 -3.91 -11.11
N LEU A 293 -2.75 -3.86 -10.83
CA LEU A 293 -2.02 -4.93 -10.17
C LEU A 293 -2.04 -4.66 -8.66
N THR A 294 -2.52 -5.60 -7.86
CA THR A 294 -2.68 -5.45 -6.41
C THR A 294 -2.37 -6.76 -5.69
N GLY A 295 -2.13 -6.70 -4.39
CA GLY A 295 -2.18 -7.85 -3.50
C GLY A 295 -3.62 -8.34 -3.28
N LEU A 296 -3.78 -9.38 -2.49
CA LEU A 296 -5.08 -9.87 -2.06
C LEU A 296 -5.46 -9.24 -0.72
N HIS A 297 -6.70 -8.76 -0.61
CA HIS A 297 -7.23 -8.02 0.54
C HIS A 297 -8.31 -8.80 1.26
N GLU A 298 -8.38 -8.65 2.58
CA GLU A 298 -9.41 -9.24 3.42
C GLU A 298 -10.82 -8.71 3.09
N PRO A 299 -11.89 -9.50 3.39
CA PRO A 299 -13.26 -9.13 2.99
C PRO A 299 -13.74 -7.81 3.59
N ASP A 300 -13.20 -7.41 4.74
CA ASP A 300 -13.55 -6.16 5.43
C ASP A 300 -12.57 -5.00 5.13
N ALA A 301 -11.58 -5.21 4.26
CA ALA A 301 -10.60 -4.18 3.93
C ALA A 301 -11.23 -3.06 3.09
N SER A 302 -10.97 -1.81 3.48
CA SER A 302 -11.41 -0.61 2.73
C SER A 302 -10.88 -0.57 1.29
N HIS A 303 -9.81 -1.30 1.01
CA HIS A 303 -9.22 -1.45 -0.32
C HIS A 303 -10.17 -2.05 -1.34
N LEU A 304 -11.09 -2.95 -0.95
CA LEU A 304 -12.02 -3.59 -1.88
C LEU A 304 -12.94 -2.59 -2.57
N GLY A 305 -13.36 -1.53 -1.89
CA GLY A 305 -14.11 -0.44 -2.51
C GLY A 305 -13.32 0.28 -3.62
N LEU A 306 -12.00 0.41 -3.46
CA LEU A 306 -11.14 0.97 -4.49
C LEU A 306 -10.97 0.01 -5.68
N LEU A 307 -10.84 -1.29 -5.44
CA LEU A 307 -10.83 -2.29 -6.51
C LEU A 307 -12.12 -2.24 -7.32
N GLU A 308 -13.27 -2.13 -6.63
CA GLU A 308 -14.56 -1.94 -7.25
C GLU A 308 -14.64 -0.65 -8.09
N ALA A 309 -14.06 0.43 -7.59
CA ALA A 309 -14.00 1.71 -8.33
C ALA A 309 -13.20 1.60 -9.64
N VAL A 310 -12.21 0.72 -9.72
CA VAL A 310 -11.38 0.48 -10.91
C VAL A 310 -12.02 -0.56 -11.84
N ALA A 311 -12.49 -1.67 -11.28
CA ALA A 311 -12.83 -2.86 -12.07
C ALA A 311 -14.32 -3.20 -12.11
N GLY A 312 -15.12 -2.53 -11.30
CA GLY A 312 -16.54 -2.84 -11.11
C GLY A 312 -16.76 -4.06 -10.20
N ARG A 313 -17.88 -4.03 -9.46
CA ARG A 313 -18.23 -5.03 -8.46
C ARG A 313 -18.22 -6.46 -9.01
N ALA A 314 -18.88 -6.67 -10.15
CA ALA A 314 -19.02 -8.01 -10.73
C ALA A 314 -17.69 -8.69 -11.06
N LEU A 315 -16.70 -7.94 -11.55
CA LEU A 315 -15.39 -8.50 -11.86
C LEU A 315 -14.60 -8.82 -10.57
N VAL A 316 -14.67 -7.93 -9.58
CA VAL A 316 -14.01 -8.14 -8.28
C VAL A 316 -14.61 -9.36 -7.56
N ASP A 317 -15.95 -9.47 -7.47
CA ASP A 317 -16.62 -10.64 -6.85
C ASP A 317 -16.22 -11.96 -7.52
N ARG A 318 -16.21 -12.00 -8.85
CA ARG A 318 -15.77 -13.20 -9.59
C ARG A 318 -14.31 -13.55 -9.36
N ALA A 319 -13.43 -12.53 -9.34
CA ALA A 319 -12.01 -12.73 -9.11
C ALA A 319 -11.74 -13.30 -7.71
N TYR A 320 -12.38 -12.76 -6.68
CA TYR A 320 -12.24 -13.27 -5.33
C TYR A 320 -12.89 -14.64 -5.12
N ALA A 321 -14.04 -14.89 -5.74
CA ALA A 321 -14.66 -16.21 -5.74
C ALA A 321 -13.72 -17.27 -6.33
N GLU A 322 -13.07 -16.99 -7.46
CA GLU A 322 -12.10 -17.89 -8.09
C GLU A 322 -10.87 -18.12 -7.22
N VAL A 323 -10.25 -17.03 -6.70
CA VAL A 323 -9.05 -17.12 -5.86
C VAL A 323 -9.30 -17.90 -4.57
N THR A 324 -10.47 -17.74 -3.96
CA THR A 324 -10.83 -18.45 -2.71
C THR A 324 -11.27 -19.88 -2.94
N ALA A 325 -11.70 -20.25 -4.15
CA ALA A 325 -12.04 -21.63 -4.51
C ALA A 325 -10.80 -22.52 -4.72
N VAL A 326 -9.62 -21.92 -4.99
CA VAL A 326 -8.36 -22.66 -5.15
C VAL A 326 -7.81 -23.02 -3.77
N THR A 327 -7.77 -24.30 -3.44
CA THR A 327 -7.40 -24.78 -2.10
C THR A 327 -6.07 -25.53 -2.03
N ASP A 328 -5.53 -26.04 -3.17
CA ASP A 328 -4.29 -26.83 -3.18
C ASP A 328 -3.40 -26.48 -4.38
N PRO A 329 -2.32 -25.70 -4.16
CA PRO A 329 -2.12 -24.82 -3.00
C PRO A 329 -3.05 -23.61 -3.02
N SER A 330 -3.49 -23.14 -1.85
CA SER A 330 -4.28 -21.92 -1.71
C SER A 330 -3.48 -20.69 -2.16
N TYR A 331 -4.19 -19.63 -2.61
CA TYR A 331 -3.58 -18.32 -2.74
C TYR A 331 -3.19 -17.75 -1.36
N LEU A 332 -2.08 -17.03 -1.32
CA LEU A 332 -1.57 -16.42 -0.11
C LEU A 332 -1.86 -14.91 -0.10
N TRP A 333 -2.32 -14.44 1.05
CA TRP A 333 -2.67 -13.04 1.30
C TRP A 333 -1.51 -12.24 1.90
N HIS A 334 -1.68 -10.93 2.00
CA HIS A 334 -0.80 -9.94 2.64
C HIS A 334 0.49 -9.63 1.88
N GLU A 335 1.46 -8.99 2.54
CA GLU A 335 2.62 -8.32 1.93
C GLU A 335 3.55 -9.26 1.16
N TYR A 336 3.63 -10.51 1.59
CA TYR A 336 4.46 -11.56 0.97
C TYR A 336 3.65 -12.55 0.13
N GLY A 337 2.37 -12.25 -0.04
CA GLY A 337 1.41 -13.10 -0.71
C GLY A 337 1.42 -12.99 -2.21
N ASP A 338 0.34 -13.50 -2.78
CA ASP A 338 0.07 -13.54 -4.20
C ASP A 338 -0.58 -12.24 -4.68
N SER A 339 -0.74 -12.12 -5.99
CA SER A 339 -1.21 -10.91 -6.63
C SER A 339 -2.48 -11.13 -7.43
N MET A 340 -3.18 -10.04 -7.73
CA MET A 340 -4.32 -9.98 -8.65
C MET A 340 -4.09 -8.87 -9.67
N LEU A 341 -4.29 -9.18 -10.96
CA LEU A 341 -4.28 -8.21 -12.04
C LEU A 341 -5.72 -8.04 -12.56
N LEU A 342 -6.31 -6.90 -12.26
CA LEU A 342 -7.65 -6.53 -12.72
C LEU A 342 -7.53 -5.75 -14.04
N LEU A 343 -8.16 -6.25 -15.09
CA LEU A 343 -8.18 -5.65 -16.44
C LEU A 343 -9.63 -5.60 -16.95
N PRO A 344 -10.44 -4.61 -16.50
CA PRO A 344 -11.84 -4.46 -16.86
C PRO A 344 -12.07 -4.18 -18.35
#